data_c6e7facbe1b4cdb903e35288e2bef85e
#
_entry.id   c6e7facbe1b4cdb903e35288e2bef85e
#
_cell.length_a   1.000
_cell.length_b   1.000
_cell.length_c   1.000
_cell.angle_alpha   90.00
_cell.angle_beta   90.00
_cell.angle_gamma   90.00
#
_symmetry.space_group_name_H-M   'P 1'
#
loop_
_entity.id
_entity.type
_entity.pdbx_description
1 polymer ?
#
loop_
_entity_poly.entity_id
_entity_poly.type
_entity_poly.pdbx_seq_one_letter_code
_entity_poly.pdbx_strand_id
1 'polypeptide(L)'
;GVDNLDSAPVAVDGEVIYLGLPGLGILLIDRLTSDIVDLWTPDDPNGIPDEDVNTLALDFFGGLLVGSEVQNTGAGSNGGLARWDGSNWQLLPTSIPGWNNDPFEFYDVSSDVNGVYAGTNRGACMWNWPDPNNPQSQFTLEDCWTSGGNGGGGGGGDGMPSRFVIAVDPIGPDLLYAGTTEGAAVINTSNGTVVEVWTAGDDTERARVHKYLDTIYLGFENLGIARFNLTSGSWLSSWDGSQGILDDDDVTVLIEGREEGTMWAGGDFGLTLIDLVNETVMAQWDRGNNQDGPTLPNYSPAEILIVDNLM
;
A
#
# COMPACT_ATOMS: atom_id res chain seq x y z
N GLY A 1 16.06 -8.23 -20.49
CA GLY A 1 16.15 -6.91 -19.87
C GLY A 1 14.86 -6.64 -19.14
N VAL A 2 14.95 -6.05 -17.98
CA VAL A 2 13.78 -5.67 -17.19
C VAL A 2 13.23 -4.41 -17.83
N ASP A 3 12.20 -4.53 -18.64
CA ASP A 3 11.67 -3.44 -19.46
C ASP A 3 10.60 -2.59 -18.75
N ASN A 4 10.26 -2.92 -17.48
CA ASN A 4 9.21 -2.19 -16.75
C ASN A 4 9.48 -2.25 -15.24
N LEU A 5 10.26 -1.29 -14.72
CA LEU A 5 10.45 -1.08 -13.28
C LEU A 5 9.53 0.04 -12.74
N ASP A 6 8.63 0.58 -13.58
CA ASP A 6 7.84 1.76 -13.27
C ASP A 6 6.86 1.57 -12.08
N SER A 7 6.71 0.33 -11.59
CA SER A 7 5.87 -0.01 -10.44
C SER A 7 6.40 -1.18 -9.62
N ALA A 8 7.72 -1.40 -9.61
CA ALA A 8 8.32 -2.48 -8.83
C ALA A 8 8.14 -2.19 -7.33
N PRO A 9 7.49 -3.08 -6.56
CA PRO A 9 7.30 -2.88 -5.13
C PRO A 9 8.63 -3.03 -4.39
N VAL A 10 8.82 -2.20 -3.36
CA VAL A 10 10.05 -2.15 -2.56
C VAL A 10 9.73 -2.23 -1.08
N ALA A 11 10.49 -3.02 -0.34
CA ALA A 11 10.50 -3.00 1.12
C ALA A 11 11.93 -2.96 1.64
N VAL A 12 12.16 -2.39 2.83
CA VAL A 12 13.51 -2.32 3.41
C VAL A 12 13.48 -2.79 4.85
N ASP A 13 14.27 -3.81 5.15
CA ASP A 13 14.53 -4.29 6.49
C ASP A 13 15.99 -4.02 6.85
N GLY A 14 16.20 -2.97 7.67
CA GLY A 14 17.51 -2.62 8.20
C GLY A 14 18.62 -2.55 7.14
N GLU A 15 19.23 -3.68 6.83
CA GLU A 15 20.39 -3.80 5.93
C GLU A 15 20.02 -4.30 4.53
N VAL A 16 18.78 -4.78 4.30
CA VAL A 16 18.37 -5.41 3.04
C VAL A 16 17.26 -4.62 2.39
N ILE A 17 17.42 -4.34 1.11
CA ILE A 17 16.36 -3.85 0.22
C ILE A 17 15.78 -5.05 -0.51
N TYR A 18 14.48 -5.25 -0.42
CA TYR A 18 13.70 -6.22 -1.18
C TYR A 18 13.05 -5.50 -2.35
N LEU A 19 13.34 -5.92 -3.57
CA LEU A 19 12.79 -5.35 -4.79
C LEU A 19 12.01 -6.43 -5.54
N GLY A 20 10.70 -6.26 -5.65
CA GLY A 20 9.86 -7.15 -6.45
C GLY A 20 10.11 -6.92 -7.94
N LEU A 21 10.45 -7.98 -8.66
CA LEU A 21 10.69 -7.96 -10.09
C LEU A 21 9.61 -8.79 -10.79
N PRO A 22 8.66 -8.17 -11.52
CA PRO A 22 7.60 -8.91 -12.20
C PRO A 22 8.15 -10.03 -13.10
N GLY A 23 7.65 -11.26 -12.91
CA GLY A 23 8.07 -12.45 -13.63
C GLY A 23 9.48 -12.96 -13.31
N LEU A 24 10.12 -12.45 -12.25
CA LEU A 24 11.47 -12.86 -11.83
C LEU A 24 11.56 -13.17 -10.34
N GLY A 25 10.65 -12.63 -9.52
CA GLY A 25 10.66 -12.83 -8.08
C GLY A 25 11.15 -11.62 -7.28
N ILE A 26 11.91 -11.85 -6.20
CA ILE A 26 12.37 -10.78 -5.30
C ILE A 26 13.90 -10.71 -5.31
N LEU A 27 14.42 -9.56 -5.73
CA LEU A 27 15.83 -9.24 -5.65
C LEU A 27 16.18 -8.68 -4.27
N LEU A 28 17.21 -9.24 -3.63
CA LEU A 28 17.74 -8.78 -2.37
C LEU A 28 19.03 -8.00 -2.62
N ILE A 29 19.11 -6.80 -2.08
CA ILE A 29 20.25 -5.90 -2.25
C ILE A 29 20.73 -5.48 -0.85
N ASP A 30 22.02 -5.61 -0.59
CA ASP A 30 22.64 -5.04 0.60
C ASP A 30 22.62 -3.50 0.50
N ARG A 31 21.96 -2.86 1.44
CA ARG A 31 21.74 -1.41 1.44
C ARG A 31 23.04 -0.61 1.57
N LEU A 32 24.03 -1.13 2.28
CA LEU A 32 25.29 -0.42 2.58
C LEU A 32 26.28 -0.51 1.43
N THR A 33 26.38 -1.72 0.83
CA THR A 33 27.35 -1.98 -0.24
C THR A 33 26.74 -1.83 -1.63
N SER A 34 25.42 -1.86 -1.75
CA SER A 34 24.67 -1.93 -3.01
C SER A 34 24.96 -3.22 -3.80
N ASP A 35 25.49 -4.24 -3.15
CA ASP A 35 25.72 -5.54 -3.76
C ASP A 35 24.40 -6.34 -3.82
N ILE A 36 24.21 -7.10 -4.90
CA ILE A 36 23.14 -8.10 -4.97
C ILE A 36 23.49 -9.22 -4.01
N VAL A 37 22.63 -9.46 -3.04
CA VAL A 37 22.77 -10.52 -2.03
C VAL A 37 22.20 -11.83 -2.56
N ASP A 38 20.98 -11.78 -3.11
CA ASP A 38 20.24 -12.96 -3.56
C ASP A 38 19.13 -12.58 -4.54
N LEU A 39 18.57 -13.58 -5.21
CA LEU A 39 17.34 -13.48 -5.99
C LEU A 39 16.42 -14.64 -5.58
N TRP A 40 15.35 -14.35 -4.88
CA TRP A 40 14.37 -15.37 -4.49
C TRP A 40 13.40 -15.63 -5.63
N THR A 41 13.31 -16.91 -6.01
CA THR A 41 12.43 -17.41 -7.06
C THR A 41 11.54 -18.54 -6.53
N PRO A 42 10.44 -18.91 -7.18
CA PRO A 42 9.61 -20.04 -6.74
C PRO A 42 10.34 -21.39 -6.78
N ASP A 43 11.38 -21.51 -7.60
CA ASP A 43 12.18 -22.75 -7.76
C ASP A 43 13.19 -22.99 -6.62
N ASP A 44 13.43 -22.00 -5.75
CA ASP A 44 14.33 -22.13 -4.62
C ASP A 44 13.73 -23.02 -3.52
N PRO A 45 14.55 -23.74 -2.73
CA PRO A 45 14.07 -24.61 -1.64
C PRO A 45 13.19 -23.91 -0.60
N ASN A 46 13.40 -22.60 -0.40
CA ASN A 46 12.58 -21.71 0.41
C ASN A 46 12.01 -20.58 -0.46
N GLY A 47 11.67 -20.92 -1.71
CA GLY A 47 11.27 -19.96 -2.71
C GLY A 47 9.96 -19.25 -2.37
N ILE A 48 9.80 -18.10 -2.99
CA ILE A 48 8.55 -17.32 -2.91
C ILE A 48 7.38 -18.08 -3.54
N PRO A 49 6.14 -17.79 -3.14
CA PRO A 49 4.98 -18.51 -3.68
C PRO A 49 4.74 -18.32 -5.17
N ASP A 50 5.14 -17.17 -5.72
CA ASP A 50 4.95 -16.82 -7.14
C ASP A 50 6.04 -15.84 -7.60
N GLU A 51 6.37 -15.87 -8.90
CA GLU A 51 7.35 -14.96 -9.53
C GLU A 51 6.78 -13.59 -9.87
N ASP A 52 5.45 -13.46 -9.96
CA ASP A 52 4.75 -12.20 -10.24
C ASP A 52 4.42 -11.46 -8.93
N VAL A 53 5.41 -10.74 -8.42
CA VAL A 53 5.29 -9.97 -7.18
C VAL A 53 4.66 -8.61 -7.47
N ASN A 54 3.44 -8.40 -6.97
CA ASN A 54 2.68 -7.17 -7.18
C ASN A 54 2.85 -6.16 -6.04
N THR A 55 3.06 -6.63 -4.81
CA THR A 55 3.21 -5.77 -3.64
C THR A 55 4.13 -6.40 -2.60
N LEU A 56 4.88 -5.55 -1.92
CA LEU A 56 5.78 -5.90 -0.81
C LEU A 56 5.60 -4.93 0.34
N ALA A 57 5.60 -5.42 1.56
CA ALA A 57 5.69 -4.59 2.75
C ALA A 57 6.39 -5.33 3.90
N LEU A 58 7.03 -4.60 4.80
CA LEU A 58 7.38 -5.18 6.10
C LEU A 58 6.14 -5.26 6.98
N ASP A 59 5.98 -6.37 7.67
CA ASP A 59 4.91 -6.49 8.65
C ASP A 59 5.28 -5.87 10.00
N PHE A 60 4.28 -5.71 10.86
CA PHE A 60 4.43 -5.13 12.20
C PHE A 60 5.48 -5.85 13.07
N PHE A 61 5.78 -7.11 12.81
CA PHE A 61 6.77 -7.92 13.54
C PHE A 61 8.10 -8.07 12.80
N GLY A 62 8.31 -7.34 11.69
CA GLY A 62 9.52 -7.35 10.89
C GLY A 62 9.64 -8.51 9.90
N GLY A 63 8.55 -9.23 9.61
CA GLY A 63 8.50 -10.17 8.51
C GLY A 63 8.21 -9.47 7.18
N LEU A 64 8.48 -10.14 6.06
CA LEU A 64 8.15 -9.61 4.74
C LEU A 64 6.82 -10.17 4.25
N LEU A 65 5.88 -9.30 3.95
CA LEU A 65 4.63 -9.62 3.26
C LEU A 65 4.80 -9.50 1.76
N VAL A 66 4.28 -10.47 1.02
CA VAL A 66 4.35 -10.53 -0.44
C VAL A 66 2.97 -10.86 -0.99
N GLY A 67 2.45 -9.97 -1.83
CA GLY A 67 1.21 -10.21 -2.56
C GLY A 67 1.49 -10.45 -4.04
N SER A 68 0.84 -11.47 -4.59
CA SER A 68 0.92 -11.87 -6.00
C SER A 68 -0.46 -12.25 -6.53
N GLU A 69 -0.60 -12.45 -7.83
CA GLU A 69 -1.82 -12.97 -8.42
C GLU A 69 -2.02 -14.44 -8.05
N VAL A 70 -3.24 -14.82 -7.62
CA VAL A 70 -3.60 -16.22 -7.48
C VAL A 70 -4.06 -16.74 -8.84
N GLN A 71 -3.19 -17.41 -9.55
CA GLN A 71 -3.54 -18.01 -10.83
C GLN A 71 -4.40 -19.26 -10.62
N ASN A 72 -5.60 -19.25 -11.17
CA ASN A 72 -6.55 -20.35 -11.08
C ASN A 72 -6.25 -21.42 -12.13
N THR A 73 -5.13 -22.11 -12.05
CA THR A 73 -4.69 -23.12 -13.04
C THR A 73 -4.87 -24.57 -12.56
N GLY A 74 -5.93 -24.89 -11.81
CA GLY A 74 -6.20 -26.29 -11.37
C GLY A 74 -5.14 -26.79 -10.38
N ALA A 75 -5.32 -27.84 -9.69
CA ALA A 75 -4.53 -28.54 -8.68
C ALA A 75 -3.10 -27.97 -8.36
N GLY A 76 -3.03 -26.77 -7.84
CA GLY A 76 -1.80 -26.08 -7.43
C GLY A 76 -1.93 -24.60 -7.76
N SER A 77 -2.71 -23.85 -6.99
CA SER A 77 -2.69 -22.39 -7.09
C SER A 77 -1.33 -21.92 -6.59
N ASN A 78 -0.50 -21.43 -7.49
CA ASN A 78 0.69 -20.68 -7.16
C ASN A 78 0.27 -19.22 -6.92
N GLY A 79 0.94 -18.51 -6.02
CA GLY A 79 0.63 -17.13 -5.73
C GLY A 79 -0.32 -16.94 -4.56
N GLY A 80 -0.64 -15.67 -4.29
CA GLY A 80 -1.47 -15.24 -3.18
C GLY A 80 -0.76 -14.29 -2.24
N LEU A 81 -1.23 -14.23 -1.01
CA LEU A 81 -0.59 -13.48 0.06
C LEU A 81 0.27 -14.41 0.91
N ALA A 82 1.54 -14.05 1.07
CA ALA A 82 2.50 -14.82 1.86
C ALA A 82 3.30 -13.93 2.80
N ARG A 83 3.74 -14.52 3.90
CA ARG A 83 4.63 -13.92 4.89
C ARG A 83 5.92 -14.69 5.02
N TRP A 84 7.06 -14.03 4.92
CA TRP A 84 8.36 -14.54 5.31
C TRP A 84 8.68 -14.15 6.77
N ASP A 85 8.95 -15.12 7.62
CA ASP A 85 9.23 -14.89 9.05
C ASP A 85 10.74 -14.83 9.37
N GLY A 86 11.57 -14.75 8.33
CA GLY A 86 13.03 -14.85 8.43
C GLY A 86 13.57 -16.28 8.24
N SER A 87 12.70 -17.28 8.17
CA SER A 87 13.09 -18.69 8.05
C SER A 87 12.16 -19.49 7.13
N ASN A 88 10.86 -19.18 7.13
CA ASN A 88 9.86 -19.92 6.39
C ASN A 88 8.81 -19.01 5.79
N TRP A 89 8.28 -19.41 4.64
CA TRP A 89 7.09 -18.81 4.06
C TRP A 89 5.83 -19.38 4.70
N GLN A 90 4.91 -18.51 5.04
CA GLN A 90 3.57 -18.81 5.53
C GLN A 90 2.56 -18.24 4.53
N LEU A 91 1.79 -19.12 3.88
CA LEU A 91 0.70 -18.67 3.00
C LEU A 91 -0.51 -18.25 3.84
N LEU A 92 -1.07 -17.09 3.54
CA LEU A 92 -2.31 -16.65 4.12
C LEU A 92 -3.49 -17.24 3.32
N PRO A 93 -4.55 -17.73 3.99
CA PRO A 93 -5.68 -18.34 3.29
C PRO A 93 -6.41 -17.29 2.44
N THR A 94 -6.64 -17.61 1.17
CA THR A 94 -7.33 -16.72 0.21
C THR A 94 -8.74 -17.20 -0.15
N SER A 95 -9.22 -18.30 0.47
CA SER A 95 -10.55 -18.83 0.22
C SER A 95 -11.59 -18.10 1.07
N ILE A 96 -12.40 -17.27 0.43
CA ILE A 96 -13.54 -16.61 1.05
C ILE A 96 -14.79 -17.44 0.78
N PRO A 97 -15.53 -17.88 1.81
CA PRO A 97 -16.77 -18.62 1.62
C PRO A 97 -17.78 -17.83 0.76
N GLY A 98 -18.25 -18.44 -0.32
CA GLY A 98 -19.20 -17.81 -1.23
C GLY A 98 -18.59 -17.03 -2.40
N TRP A 99 -17.29 -16.90 -2.47
CA TRP A 99 -16.60 -16.35 -3.62
C TRP A 99 -16.16 -17.49 -4.55
N ASN A 100 -16.57 -17.40 -5.82
CA ASN A 100 -16.21 -18.39 -6.83
C ASN A 100 -14.71 -18.31 -7.14
N ASN A 101 -14.17 -19.38 -7.73
CA ASN A 101 -12.78 -19.61 -8.09
C ASN A 101 -12.14 -18.59 -9.08
N ASP A 102 -12.52 -17.33 -9.05
CA ASP A 102 -11.87 -16.31 -9.87
C ASP A 102 -10.51 -15.91 -9.26
N PRO A 103 -9.52 -15.55 -10.06
CA PRO A 103 -8.21 -15.13 -9.57
C PRO A 103 -8.31 -13.98 -8.55
N PHE A 104 -7.49 -14.06 -7.53
CA PHE A 104 -7.38 -13.07 -6.47
C PHE A 104 -6.09 -12.28 -6.73
N GLU A 105 -6.20 -11.00 -7.04
CA GLU A 105 -5.06 -10.13 -7.27
C GLU A 105 -4.84 -9.24 -6.05
N PHE A 106 -3.61 -9.15 -5.61
CA PHE A 106 -3.19 -8.28 -4.52
C PHE A 106 -2.51 -7.05 -5.09
N TYR A 107 -3.02 -5.86 -4.75
CA TYR A 107 -2.50 -4.58 -5.23
C TYR A 107 -1.68 -3.86 -4.18
N ASP A 108 -2.01 -4.05 -2.90
CA ASP A 108 -1.32 -3.44 -1.78
C ASP A 108 -1.45 -4.33 -0.54
N VAL A 109 -0.48 -4.21 0.38
CA VAL A 109 -0.46 -4.94 1.64
C VAL A 109 0.13 -4.08 2.74
N SER A 110 -0.48 -4.15 3.91
CA SER A 110 -0.01 -3.48 5.12
C SER A 110 -0.34 -4.32 6.36
N SER A 111 0.13 -3.88 7.52
CA SER A 111 -0.18 -4.57 8.77
C SER A 111 -0.04 -3.65 9.98
N ASP A 112 -0.71 -4.04 11.05
CA ASP A 112 -0.52 -3.49 12.39
C ASP A 112 -0.55 -4.60 13.44
N VAL A 113 -0.65 -4.22 14.71
CA VAL A 113 -0.74 -5.17 15.84
C VAL A 113 -1.98 -6.06 15.76
N ASN A 114 -3.04 -5.65 15.07
CA ASN A 114 -4.31 -6.39 15.01
C ASN A 114 -4.32 -7.42 13.87
N GLY A 115 -3.62 -7.14 12.75
CA GLY A 115 -3.66 -8.05 11.61
C GLY A 115 -2.84 -7.62 10.41
N VAL A 116 -2.98 -8.41 9.36
CA VAL A 116 -2.50 -8.12 8.01
C VAL A 116 -3.69 -7.68 7.17
N TYR A 117 -3.50 -6.64 6.39
CA TYR A 117 -4.50 -6.05 5.51
C TYR A 117 -4.04 -6.12 4.07
N ALA A 118 -4.95 -6.35 3.15
CA ALA A 118 -4.63 -6.30 1.72
C ALA A 118 -5.74 -5.63 0.90
N GLY A 119 -5.31 -4.80 -0.02
CA GLY A 119 -6.13 -4.27 -1.10
C GLY A 119 -6.10 -5.22 -2.30
N THR A 120 -7.27 -5.55 -2.82
CA THR A 120 -7.44 -6.60 -3.82
C THR A 120 -8.44 -6.21 -4.91
N ASN A 121 -8.51 -7.01 -5.97
CA ASN A 121 -9.55 -6.88 -7.00
C ASN A 121 -10.97 -7.23 -6.49
N ARG A 122 -11.12 -7.55 -5.20
CA ARG A 122 -12.37 -8.00 -4.59
C ARG A 122 -12.78 -7.23 -3.34
N GLY A 123 -11.95 -6.37 -2.85
CA GLY A 123 -12.17 -5.57 -1.65
C GLY A 123 -10.93 -5.38 -0.83
N ALA A 124 -11.10 -4.74 0.33
CA ALA A 124 -10.11 -4.73 1.38
C ALA A 124 -10.31 -5.95 2.27
N CYS A 125 -9.27 -6.72 2.52
CA CYS A 125 -9.35 -7.93 3.33
C CYS A 125 -8.42 -7.86 4.54
N MET A 126 -8.81 -8.54 5.64
CA MET A 126 -8.06 -8.60 6.88
C MET A 126 -7.82 -10.04 7.30
N TRP A 127 -6.60 -10.34 7.73
CA TRP A 127 -6.22 -11.61 8.36
C TRP A 127 -5.75 -11.38 9.76
N ASN A 128 -6.24 -12.20 10.69
CA ASN A 128 -5.74 -12.22 12.06
C ASN A 128 -4.37 -12.87 12.14
N TRP A 129 -3.51 -12.34 13.01
CA TRP A 129 -2.25 -12.97 13.35
C TRP A 129 -2.46 -14.35 13.97
N PRO A 130 -1.55 -15.30 13.70
CA PRO A 130 -1.52 -16.56 14.45
C PRO A 130 -1.38 -16.30 15.96
N ASP A 131 -2.07 -17.09 16.78
CA ASP A 131 -1.89 -17.02 18.24
C ASP A 131 -0.45 -17.41 18.62
N PRO A 132 0.35 -16.49 19.20
CA PRO A 132 1.75 -16.75 19.53
C PRO A 132 1.91 -17.83 20.63
N ASN A 133 0.85 -18.14 21.36
CA ASN A 133 0.85 -19.17 22.39
C ASN A 133 0.45 -20.55 21.84
N ASN A 134 0.01 -20.62 20.60
CA ASN A 134 -0.39 -21.87 19.94
C ASN A 134 0.47 -22.10 18.67
N PRO A 135 1.51 -22.96 18.73
CA PRO A 135 2.40 -23.20 17.59
C PRO A 135 1.72 -23.89 16.40
N GLN A 136 0.46 -24.31 16.53
CA GLN A 136 -0.37 -24.85 15.44
C GLN A 136 -1.33 -23.80 14.86
N SER A 137 -1.34 -22.60 15.44
CA SER A 137 -2.15 -21.50 14.92
C SER A 137 -1.62 -21.03 13.56
N GLN A 138 -2.54 -20.67 12.68
CA GLN A 138 -2.26 -20.14 11.37
C GLN A 138 -3.01 -18.82 11.19
N PHE A 139 -2.62 -18.06 10.17
CA PHE A 139 -3.41 -16.93 9.74
C PHE A 139 -4.83 -17.34 9.42
N THR A 140 -5.78 -16.54 9.84
CA THR A 140 -7.20 -16.74 9.51
C THR A 140 -7.73 -15.49 8.83
N LEU A 141 -8.38 -15.66 7.70
CA LEU A 141 -9.11 -14.57 7.06
C LEU A 141 -10.30 -14.22 7.96
N GLU A 142 -10.33 -12.98 8.44
CA GLU A 142 -11.36 -12.47 9.33
C GLU A 142 -12.53 -11.90 8.53
N ASP A 143 -12.25 -10.95 7.63
CA ASP A 143 -13.28 -10.28 6.83
C ASP A 143 -12.73 -9.74 5.52
N CYS A 144 -13.63 -9.43 4.58
CA CYS A 144 -13.34 -8.68 3.36
C CYS A 144 -14.49 -7.73 3.04
N TRP A 145 -14.19 -6.44 3.01
CA TRP A 145 -15.15 -5.37 2.71
C TRP A 145 -15.17 -5.04 1.22
N THR A 146 -16.37 -5.04 0.65
CA THR A 146 -16.57 -4.88 -0.80
C THR A 146 -17.73 -3.94 -1.15
N SER A 147 -17.74 -3.44 -2.37
CA SER A 147 -18.84 -2.70 -2.94
C SER A 147 -19.93 -3.64 -3.44
N GLY A 148 -21.03 -3.82 -2.91
CA GLY A 148 -22.07 -4.74 -3.38
C GLY A 148 -22.31 -4.73 -4.88
N GLY A 149 -21.83 -5.75 -5.56
CA GLY A 149 -22.04 -5.97 -6.97
C GLY A 149 -21.32 -7.23 -7.49
N ASN A 150 -22.06 -8.22 -8.00
CA ASN A 150 -21.65 -9.40 -8.80
C ASN A 150 -20.36 -10.19 -8.45
N GLY A 151 -19.99 -10.25 -7.19
CA GLY A 151 -18.88 -11.06 -6.70
C GLY A 151 -19.31 -11.86 -5.48
N GLY A 152 -20.16 -12.81 -5.66
CA GLY A 152 -20.50 -14.03 -4.95
C GLY A 152 -20.25 -14.12 -3.44
N GLY A 153 -20.79 -13.26 -2.63
CA GLY A 153 -21.01 -13.47 -1.21
C GLY A 153 -22.38 -12.88 -0.86
N GLY A 154 -23.31 -13.67 -0.42
CA GLY A 154 -24.74 -13.33 -0.30
C GLY A 154 -25.09 -12.28 0.73
N GLY A 155 -24.63 -11.07 0.57
CA GLY A 155 -25.01 -9.89 1.32
C GLY A 155 -24.89 -8.66 0.44
N GLY A 156 -25.72 -7.65 0.65
CA GLY A 156 -25.54 -6.33 0.05
C GLY A 156 -24.13 -5.82 0.43
N GLY A 157 -23.45 -5.10 -0.49
CA GLY A 157 -22.08 -4.66 -0.23
C GLY A 157 -21.94 -3.87 1.05
N ASP A 158 -20.74 -3.88 1.60
CA ASP A 158 -20.39 -3.28 2.89
C ASP A 158 -20.32 -1.73 2.80
N GLY A 159 -20.66 -1.17 1.63
CA GLY A 159 -20.69 0.27 1.41
C GLY A 159 -19.39 0.85 0.84
N MET A 160 -18.45 0.01 0.43
CA MET A 160 -17.23 0.44 -0.25
C MET A 160 -17.56 1.11 -1.60
N PRO A 161 -16.78 2.14 -2.02
CA PRO A 161 -16.98 2.80 -3.31
C PRO A 161 -16.78 1.84 -4.50
N SER A 162 -15.72 1.02 -4.45
CA SER A 162 -15.40 0.01 -5.46
C SER A 162 -14.91 -1.28 -4.80
N ARG A 163 -14.95 -2.37 -5.54
CA ARG A 163 -14.32 -3.64 -5.15
C ARG A 163 -12.81 -3.68 -5.42
N PHE A 164 -12.34 -2.85 -6.32
CA PHE A 164 -10.92 -2.75 -6.64
C PHE A 164 -10.24 -1.83 -5.64
N VAL A 165 -9.64 -2.43 -4.60
CA VAL A 165 -8.94 -1.70 -3.54
C VAL A 165 -7.46 -1.72 -3.86
N ILE A 166 -6.91 -0.56 -4.18
CA ILE A 166 -5.54 -0.37 -4.68
C ILE A 166 -4.57 0.13 -3.62
N ALA A 167 -5.07 0.55 -2.47
CA ALA A 167 -4.26 0.97 -1.33
C ALA A 167 -4.97 0.61 -0.03
N VAL A 168 -4.22 0.13 0.97
CA VAL A 168 -4.70 -0.12 2.33
C VAL A 168 -3.66 0.34 3.34
N ASP A 169 -4.12 1.03 4.40
CA ASP A 169 -3.24 1.48 5.47
C ASP A 169 -3.99 1.53 6.81
N PRO A 170 -3.48 0.90 7.88
CA PRO A 170 -4.02 1.06 9.22
C PRO A 170 -3.75 2.49 9.73
N ILE A 171 -4.80 3.28 9.88
CA ILE A 171 -4.73 4.70 10.25
C ILE A 171 -5.01 4.97 11.73
N GLY A 172 -5.14 3.94 12.52
CA GLY A 172 -5.35 4.04 13.97
C GLY A 172 -5.86 2.74 14.56
N PRO A 173 -6.07 2.69 15.89
CA PRO A 173 -6.68 1.52 16.50
C PRO A 173 -8.02 1.23 15.83
N ASP A 174 -8.20 0.02 15.35
CA ASP A 174 -9.44 -0.44 14.71
C ASP A 174 -9.89 0.37 13.48
N LEU A 175 -9.03 1.15 12.84
CA LEU A 175 -9.35 1.90 11.63
C LEU A 175 -8.42 1.57 10.48
N LEU A 176 -8.99 1.12 9.38
CA LEU A 176 -8.32 0.83 8.13
C LEU A 176 -8.78 1.84 7.06
N TYR A 177 -7.84 2.49 6.42
CA TYR A 177 -8.08 3.18 5.17
C TYR A 177 -8.08 2.20 4.00
N ALA A 178 -8.97 2.41 3.04
CA ALA A 178 -9.02 1.66 1.79
C ALA A 178 -9.24 2.61 0.61
N GLY A 179 -8.19 2.79 -0.20
CA GLY A 179 -8.24 3.52 -1.46
C GLY A 179 -8.72 2.60 -2.58
N THR A 180 -9.67 3.05 -3.37
CA THR A 180 -10.28 2.26 -4.44
C THR A 180 -10.22 3.00 -5.78
N THR A 181 -10.53 2.31 -6.88
CA THR A 181 -10.63 2.94 -8.21
C THR A 181 -11.81 3.92 -8.37
N GLU A 182 -12.71 4.01 -7.42
CA GLU A 182 -13.89 4.89 -7.49
C GLU A 182 -14.04 5.79 -6.25
N GLY A 183 -12.97 5.92 -5.47
CA GLY A 183 -12.95 6.71 -4.25
C GLY A 183 -12.21 6.02 -3.11
N ALA A 184 -12.51 6.39 -1.87
CA ALA A 184 -11.89 5.82 -0.70
C ALA A 184 -12.89 5.56 0.41
N ALA A 185 -12.52 4.71 1.36
CA ALA A 185 -13.31 4.42 2.54
C ALA A 185 -12.45 4.32 3.80
N VAL A 186 -13.04 4.58 4.95
CA VAL A 186 -12.52 4.18 6.26
C VAL A 186 -13.39 3.09 6.83
N ILE A 187 -12.75 2.03 7.26
CA ILE A 187 -13.37 0.83 7.80
C ILE A 187 -13.02 0.74 9.28
N ASN A 188 -14.02 0.48 10.12
CA ASN A 188 -13.78 0.07 11.50
C ASN A 188 -13.61 -1.44 11.53
N THR A 189 -12.39 -1.90 11.73
CA THR A 189 -12.01 -3.32 11.68
C THR A 189 -12.53 -4.14 12.85
N SER A 190 -12.82 -3.49 13.99
CA SER A 190 -13.32 -4.20 15.18
C SER A 190 -14.79 -4.64 15.08
N ASN A 191 -15.58 -3.96 14.24
CA ASN A 191 -16.99 -4.28 14.05
C ASN A 191 -17.38 -4.49 12.58
N GLY A 192 -16.43 -4.41 11.65
CA GLY A 192 -16.63 -4.66 10.23
C GLY A 192 -17.43 -3.59 9.49
N THR A 193 -17.59 -2.38 10.03
CA THR A 193 -18.41 -1.36 9.39
C THR A 193 -17.57 -0.35 8.61
N VAL A 194 -18.03 0.02 7.41
CA VAL A 194 -17.53 1.19 6.69
C VAL A 194 -18.12 2.45 7.37
N VAL A 195 -17.25 3.28 7.94
CA VAL A 195 -17.63 4.44 8.75
C VAL A 195 -17.62 5.74 7.97
N GLU A 196 -16.82 5.82 6.92
CA GLU A 196 -16.75 6.98 6.04
C GLU A 196 -16.50 6.53 4.60
N VAL A 197 -17.09 7.22 3.63
CA VAL A 197 -16.91 6.93 2.20
C VAL A 197 -16.73 8.24 1.46
N TRP A 198 -15.71 8.30 0.62
CA TRP A 198 -15.45 9.40 -0.28
C TRP A 198 -15.54 8.91 -1.70
N THR A 199 -16.51 9.41 -2.43
CA THR A 199 -16.62 9.24 -3.88
C THR A 199 -16.22 10.57 -4.49
N ALA A 200 -15.05 10.65 -5.08
CA ALA A 200 -14.70 11.74 -5.95
C ALA A 200 -15.10 11.36 -7.38
N GLY A 201 -15.26 12.35 -8.26
CA GLY A 201 -15.54 12.12 -9.67
C GLY A 201 -14.46 11.27 -10.35
N ASP A 202 -14.46 11.20 -11.67
CA ASP A 202 -13.68 10.27 -12.51
C ASP A 202 -12.14 10.27 -12.30
N ASP A 203 -11.57 11.05 -11.38
CA ASP A 203 -10.13 11.28 -11.21
C ASP A 203 -9.55 10.72 -9.88
N THR A 204 -10.19 9.73 -9.25
CA THR A 204 -9.76 9.19 -7.94
C THR A 204 -8.92 7.92 -8.03
N GLU A 205 -8.36 7.64 -9.18
CA GLU A 205 -7.42 6.52 -9.32
C GLU A 205 -6.18 6.76 -8.46
N ARG A 206 -5.89 5.81 -7.54
CA ARG A 206 -4.69 5.75 -6.69
C ARG A 206 -4.58 6.73 -5.53
N ALA A 207 -5.65 6.92 -4.77
CA ALA A 207 -5.55 7.64 -3.51
C ALA A 207 -4.52 6.96 -2.57
N ARG A 208 -3.44 7.67 -2.25
CA ARG A 208 -2.48 7.30 -1.20
C ARG A 208 -2.86 7.99 0.09
N VAL A 209 -2.52 7.37 1.21
CA VAL A 209 -2.90 7.90 2.52
C VAL A 209 -1.69 8.11 3.42
N HIS A 210 -1.72 9.17 4.18
CA HIS A 210 -0.86 9.39 5.34
C HIS A 210 -1.70 9.94 6.48
N LYS A 211 -1.44 9.53 7.70
CA LYS A 211 -2.10 10.05 8.90
C LYS A 211 -1.11 10.74 9.81
N TYR A 212 -1.43 11.95 10.19
CA TYR A 212 -0.71 12.67 11.26
C TYR A 212 -1.71 13.23 12.27
N LEU A 213 -1.54 12.87 13.55
CA LEU A 213 -2.49 13.19 14.63
C LEU A 213 -3.92 12.77 14.26
N ASP A 214 -4.85 13.72 14.26
CA ASP A 214 -6.27 13.51 13.91
C ASP A 214 -6.59 13.83 12.45
N THR A 215 -5.59 14.05 11.60
CA THR A 215 -5.80 14.39 10.20
C THR A 215 -5.33 13.27 9.29
N ILE A 216 -6.20 12.86 8.37
CA ILE A 216 -5.89 11.99 7.24
C ILE A 216 -5.59 12.88 6.03
N TYR A 217 -4.49 12.60 5.36
CA TYR A 217 -4.06 13.21 4.12
C TYR A 217 -4.24 12.19 3.00
N LEU A 218 -4.97 12.56 1.96
CA LEU A 218 -5.31 11.70 0.83
C LEU A 218 -4.73 12.32 -0.43
N GLY A 219 -3.77 11.62 -1.07
CA GLY A 219 -3.21 12.04 -2.34
C GLY A 219 -4.07 11.53 -3.49
N PHE A 220 -4.43 12.40 -4.41
CA PHE A 220 -5.21 12.08 -5.60
C PHE A 220 -4.49 12.55 -6.85
N GLU A 221 -4.65 11.80 -7.94
CA GLU A 221 -4.32 12.34 -9.27
C GLU A 221 -5.29 13.49 -9.60
N ASN A 222 -4.79 14.59 -10.14
CA ASN A 222 -5.54 15.80 -10.56
C ASN A 222 -6.29 16.59 -9.46
N LEU A 223 -6.18 16.24 -8.16
CA LEU A 223 -6.86 16.94 -7.08
C LEU A 223 -5.93 17.38 -5.95
N GLY A 224 -4.66 16.98 -6.01
CA GLY A 224 -3.69 17.26 -4.96
C GLY A 224 -3.89 16.43 -3.70
N ILE A 225 -3.79 17.06 -2.53
CA ILE A 225 -3.94 16.41 -1.22
C ILE A 225 -5.23 16.89 -0.56
N ALA A 226 -6.20 16.01 -0.45
CA ALA A 226 -7.38 16.25 0.39
C ALA A 226 -7.05 15.94 1.85
N ARG A 227 -7.69 16.68 2.77
CA ARG A 227 -7.44 16.55 4.21
C ARG A 227 -8.75 16.36 4.97
N PHE A 228 -8.82 15.33 5.79
CA PHE A 228 -9.98 15.03 6.61
C PHE A 228 -9.62 14.96 8.09
N ASN A 229 -10.33 15.68 8.94
CA ASN A 229 -10.11 15.65 10.38
C ASN A 229 -11.05 14.63 11.04
N LEU A 230 -10.45 13.60 11.66
CA LEU A 230 -11.18 12.50 12.30
C LEU A 230 -11.99 12.93 13.52
N THR A 231 -11.51 13.92 14.29
CA THR A 231 -12.20 14.39 15.50
C THR A 231 -13.44 15.17 15.17
N SER A 232 -13.36 16.08 14.20
CA SER A 232 -14.52 16.89 13.78
C SER A 232 -15.43 16.20 12.77
N GLY A 233 -14.98 15.11 12.13
CA GLY A 233 -15.68 14.46 11.02
C GLY A 233 -15.88 15.37 9.82
N SER A 234 -14.91 16.24 9.52
CA SER A 234 -15.07 17.24 8.47
C SER A 234 -13.82 17.41 7.62
N TRP A 235 -14.06 17.73 6.34
CA TRP A 235 -13.01 18.12 5.43
C TRP A 235 -12.38 19.45 5.81
N LEU A 236 -11.05 19.49 5.70
CA LEU A 236 -10.25 20.72 5.74
C LEU A 236 -10.04 21.21 4.30
N SER A 237 -9.43 22.38 4.14
CA SER A 237 -9.03 22.84 2.81
C SER A 237 -8.02 21.89 2.18
N SER A 238 -8.24 21.48 0.94
CA SER A 238 -7.27 20.69 0.17
C SER A 238 -6.01 21.49 -0.11
N TRP A 239 -4.92 20.79 -0.34
CA TRP A 239 -3.68 21.34 -0.88
C TRP A 239 -3.56 20.95 -2.34
N ASP A 240 -3.52 21.94 -3.20
CA ASP A 240 -3.36 21.81 -4.65
C ASP A 240 -2.27 22.76 -5.16
N GLY A 241 -1.93 22.69 -6.44
CA GLY A 241 -0.92 23.57 -7.07
C GLY A 241 -1.22 25.05 -6.95
N SER A 242 -2.48 25.45 -6.76
CA SER A 242 -2.86 26.87 -6.62
C SER A 242 -2.40 27.50 -5.31
N GLN A 243 -2.08 26.70 -4.30
CA GLN A 243 -1.71 27.16 -2.95
C GLN A 243 -0.19 27.20 -2.73
N GLY A 244 0.60 26.71 -3.70
CA GLY A 244 2.05 26.72 -3.64
C GLY A 244 2.66 25.73 -2.64
N ILE A 245 1.87 24.73 -2.21
CA ILE A 245 2.35 23.58 -1.42
C ILE A 245 2.79 22.46 -2.37
N LEU A 246 2.08 22.29 -3.47
CA LEU A 246 2.41 21.39 -4.57
C LEU A 246 2.63 22.24 -5.84
N ASP A 247 3.45 21.77 -6.75
CA ASP A 247 3.62 22.44 -8.07
C ASP A 247 2.56 22.00 -9.09
N ASP A 248 1.94 20.83 -8.84
CA ASP A 248 0.88 20.24 -9.68
C ASP A 248 -0.10 19.49 -8.76
N ASP A 249 -1.23 19.08 -9.32
CA ASP A 249 -2.32 18.43 -8.57
C ASP A 249 -2.20 16.89 -8.59
N ASP A 250 -1.21 16.33 -9.29
CA ASP A 250 -1.00 14.89 -9.39
C ASP A 250 -0.19 14.34 -8.20
N VAL A 251 -0.86 13.72 -7.23
CA VAL A 251 -0.22 13.07 -6.09
C VAL A 251 -0.40 11.57 -6.16
N THR A 252 0.70 10.87 -6.44
CA THR A 252 0.72 9.40 -6.59
C THR A 252 1.28 8.67 -5.36
N VAL A 253 1.97 9.37 -4.48
CA VAL A 253 2.55 8.79 -3.27
C VAL A 253 2.55 9.79 -2.11
N LEU A 254 2.18 9.31 -0.93
CA LEU A 254 2.32 9.99 0.36
C LEU A 254 3.00 9.06 1.34
N ILE A 255 4.04 9.51 2.01
CA ILE A 255 4.67 8.75 3.10
C ILE A 255 5.13 9.68 4.23
N GLU A 256 5.27 9.12 5.41
CA GLU A 256 5.83 9.82 6.56
C GLU A 256 7.26 10.30 6.28
N GLY A 257 7.57 11.53 6.66
CA GLY A 257 8.92 12.07 6.61
C GLY A 257 9.77 11.54 7.76
N ARG A 258 11.09 11.79 7.70
CA ARG A 258 12.02 11.35 8.73
C ARG A 258 11.78 12.02 10.10
N GLU A 259 11.37 13.27 10.08
CA GLU A 259 11.07 14.05 11.28
C GLU A 259 9.57 13.94 11.58
N GLU A 260 9.22 13.74 12.85
CA GLU A 260 7.83 13.71 13.28
C GLU A 260 7.08 14.96 12.80
N GLY A 261 5.90 14.76 12.24
CA GLY A 261 5.11 15.86 11.69
C GLY A 261 5.55 16.34 10.32
N THR A 262 6.32 15.53 9.60
CA THR A 262 6.65 15.79 8.19
C THR A 262 6.11 14.70 7.28
N MET A 263 5.83 15.05 6.02
CA MET A 263 5.31 14.14 5.02
C MET A 263 5.95 14.42 3.67
N TRP A 264 6.32 13.37 2.97
CA TRP A 264 6.68 13.43 1.57
C TRP A 264 5.43 13.24 0.70
N ALA A 265 5.29 14.12 -0.27
CA ALA A 265 4.33 13.98 -1.36
C ALA A 265 5.10 13.90 -2.68
N GLY A 266 4.75 12.93 -3.50
CA GLY A 266 5.33 12.73 -4.81
C GLY A 266 4.28 12.54 -5.88
N GLY A 267 4.60 12.97 -7.09
CA GLY A 267 3.71 12.89 -8.24
C GLY A 267 4.41 13.37 -9.51
N ASP A 268 3.64 13.71 -10.51
CA ASP A 268 4.16 14.19 -11.79
C ASP A 268 4.95 15.50 -11.66
N PHE A 269 4.70 16.27 -10.62
CA PHE A 269 5.45 17.49 -10.28
C PHE A 269 6.87 17.20 -9.74
N GLY A 270 7.13 16.04 -9.16
CA GLY A 270 8.38 15.70 -8.49
C GLY A 270 8.17 15.24 -7.05
N LEU A 271 8.96 15.75 -6.11
CA LEU A 271 8.90 15.43 -4.69
C LEU A 271 8.81 16.70 -3.85
N THR A 272 7.91 16.74 -2.89
CA THR A 272 7.77 17.81 -1.91
C THR A 272 7.82 17.26 -0.48
N LEU A 273 8.65 17.82 0.37
CA LEU A 273 8.65 17.58 1.82
C LEU A 273 7.83 18.67 2.50
N ILE A 274 6.81 18.28 3.24
CA ILE A 274 5.83 19.17 3.87
C ILE A 274 5.95 19.07 5.39
N ASP A 275 6.01 20.21 6.08
CA ASP A 275 5.81 20.32 7.51
C ASP A 275 4.29 20.36 7.78
N LEU A 276 3.76 19.31 8.40
CA LEU A 276 2.33 19.16 8.68
C LEU A 276 1.86 20.00 9.87
N VAL A 277 2.78 20.43 10.74
CA VAL A 277 2.49 21.27 11.90
C VAL A 277 2.29 22.72 11.47
N ASN A 278 3.20 23.23 10.62
CA ASN A 278 3.18 24.61 10.14
C ASN A 278 2.49 24.78 8.79
N GLU A 279 2.11 23.67 8.14
CA GLU A 279 1.50 23.64 6.81
C GLU A 279 2.37 24.36 5.75
N THR A 280 3.68 24.06 5.74
CA THR A 280 4.65 24.70 4.87
C THR A 280 5.54 23.72 4.14
N VAL A 281 5.97 24.09 2.93
CA VAL A 281 6.97 23.33 2.18
C VAL A 281 8.34 23.52 2.81
N MET A 282 9.00 22.43 3.18
CA MET A 282 10.36 22.41 3.71
C MET A 282 11.39 22.27 2.61
N ALA A 283 11.10 21.44 1.60
CA ALA A 283 11.97 21.21 0.46
C ALA A 283 11.16 20.70 -0.72
N GLN A 284 11.63 20.98 -1.92
CA GLN A 284 11.00 20.58 -3.16
C GLN A 284 12.05 20.24 -4.23
N TRP A 285 11.75 19.21 -5.03
CA TRP A 285 12.57 18.73 -6.15
C TRP A 285 11.68 18.54 -7.36
N ASP A 286 11.88 19.42 -8.38
CA ASP A 286 11.07 19.44 -9.58
C ASP A 286 11.58 18.49 -10.67
N ARG A 287 10.71 18.13 -11.60
CA ARG A 287 11.04 17.37 -12.83
C ARG A 287 11.76 18.20 -13.91
N GLY A 288 12.37 19.32 -13.57
CA GLY A 288 13.25 20.05 -14.49
C GLY A 288 12.64 21.29 -15.17
N ASN A 289 11.53 21.82 -14.68
CA ASN A 289 10.93 23.06 -15.18
C ASN A 289 11.35 24.32 -14.39
N ASN A 290 11.89 24.16 -13.18
CA ASN A 290 12.39 25.28 -12.39
C ASN A 290 13.92 25.33 -12.38
N GLN A 291 14.47 26.53 -12.58
CA GLN A 291 15.91 26.76 -12.76
C GLN A 291 16.73 26.78 -11.46
N ASP A 292 16.10 26.61 -10.29
CA ASP A 292 16.70 26.90 -8.99
C ASP A 292 16.79 25.70 -8.02
N GLY A 293 16.32 24.48 -8.38
CA GLY A 293 16.34 23.29 -7.53
C GLY A 293 17.06 22.08 -8.14
N PRO A 294 17.38 21.04 -7.33
CA PRO A 294 17.87 19.77 -7.88
C PRO A 294 16.76 19.11 -8.69
N THR A 295 17.08 18.74 -9.92
CA THR A 295 16.15 18.11 -10.84
C THR A 295 16.12 16.60 -10.68
N LEU A 296 14.92 16.01 -10.63
CA LEU A 296 14.72 14.56 -10.71
C LEU A 296 14.75 14.08 -12.18
N PRO A 297 15.08 12.81 -12.43
CA PRO A 297 14.86 12.19 -13.72
C PRO A 297 13.39 12.28 -14.15
N ASN A 298 13.10 12.21 -15.45
CA ASN A 298 11.76 12.35 -16.06
C ASN A 298 10.79 11.18 -15.76
N TYR A 299 10.70 10.74 -14.50
CA TYR A 299 9.77 9.70 -14.08
C TYR A 299 8.94 10.20 -12.91
N SER A 300 7.64 9.91 -12.92
CA SER A 300 6.78 10.10 -11.77
C SER A 300 7.21 9.13 -10.68
N PRO A 301 7.45 9.56 -9.43
CA PRO A 301 7.75 8.63 -8.36
C PRO A 301 6.49 7.81 -8.07
N ALA A 302 6.51 6.55 -8.43
CA ALA A 302 5.44 5.60 -8.08
C ALA A 302 5.53 5.17 -6.62
N GLU A 303 6.73 5.27 -6.03
CA GLU A 303 7.01 4.89 -4.65
C GLU A 303 8.17 5.70 -4.10
N ILE A 304 8.08 6.11 -2.84
CA ILE A 304 9.15 6.77 -2.09
C ILE A 304 9.56 5.85 -0.95
N LEU A 305 10.86 5.59 -0.85
CA LEU A 305 11.43 4.86 0.25
C LEU A 305 12.30 5.79 1.08
N ILE A 306 11.97 5.97 2.36
CA ILE A 306 12.82 6.70 3.29
C ILE A 306 13.73 5.71 4.00
N VAL A 307 15.02 5.86 3.75
CA VAL A 307 16.05 5.01 4.34
C VAL A 307 16.84 5.84 5.35
N ASP A 308 16.75 5.48 6.62
CA ASP A 308 17.55 6.12 7.67
C ASP A 308 19.05 5.96 7.40
N ASN A 309 19.79 7.08 7.47
CA ASN A 309 21.26 7.13 7.38
C ASN A 309 21.91 6.99 5.99
N LEU A 310 21.33 7.51 4.94
CA LEU A 310 22.13 7.92 3.79
C LEU A 310 22.76 9.31 4.10
N MET A 311 23.91 9.33 4.79
CA MET A 311 24.88 10.44 4.79
C MET A 311 26.17 9.96 4.17
#